data_2a0959bb35b626958eff284d8534fb06
#
_entry.id   2a0959bb35b626958eff284d8534fb06
#
_cell.length_a   1.000
_cell.length_b   1.000
_cell.length_c   1.000
_cell.angle_alpha   90.00
_cell.angle_beta   90.00
_cell.angle_gamma   90.00
#
_symmetry.space_group_name_H-M   'P 1'
#
loop_
_entity.id
_entity.type
_entity.pdbx_description
1 polymer ?
#
loop_
_entity_poly.entity_id
_entity_poly.type
_entity_poly.pdbx_seq_one_letter_code
_entity_poly.pdbx_strand_id
1 'polypeptide(L)'
;MDTLSYKTISANKETAHKEWVVVDATDQVVGRLGSKVAKLLRGKYKPDFTPHADCGDNVIIINADKVKFTGNKWNDKVYLRYTGYPGGQREMTPAQLMKKPNGEEKLLKRVVKGMLPKNRLGAQLLGNLYVYAGSEHKHEAQTPKSIDINSVSYTHLTLPT
;
A
#
# COMPACT_ATOMS: atom_id res chain seq x y z
N MET A 1 10.86 24.71 -35.28
CA MET A 1 10.33 24.47 -33.94
C MET A 1 9.98 23.00 -33.83
N ASP A 2 10.62 22.31 -32.95
CA ASP A 2 10.42 20.87 -32.75
C ASP A 2 9.13 20.66 -31.94
N THR A 3 8.04 20.29 -32.60
CA THR A 3 6.73 20.08 -32.01
C THR A 3 6.63 18.76 -31.22
N LEU A 4 7.74 18.02 -31.09
CA LEU A 4 7.83 16.74 -30.40
C LEU A 4 7.94 16.85 -28.87
N SER A 5 8.07 18.06 -28.32
CA SER A 5 8.22 18.30 -26.88
C SER A 5 6.98 17.94 -26.03
N TYR A 6 5.84 17.69 -26.65
CA TYR A 6 4.57 17.37 -25.96
C TYR A 6 4.16 15.90 -26.10
N LYS A 7 5.08 14.99 -26.38
CA LYS A 7 4.75 13.56 -26.47
C LYS A 7 4.35 13.03 -25.08
N THR A 8 3.12 12.56 -24.96
CA THR A 8 2.65 11.90 -23.73
C THR A 8 3.42 10.61 -23.51
N ILE A 9 4.06 10.49 -22.36
CA ILE A 9 4.77 9.27 -21.96
C ILE A 9 3.72 8.26 -21.49
N SER A 10 3.72 7.06 -22.08
CA SER A 10 2.92 5.92 -21.65
C SER A 10 3.86 4.80 -21.23
N ALA A 11 3.81 4.43 -19.95
CA ALA A 11 4.63 3.36 -19.43
C ALA A 11 4.07 2.00 -19.82
N ASN A 12 4.95 1.10 -20.25
CA ASN A 12 4.67 -0.30 -20.49
C ASN A 12 5.35 -1.16 -19.41
N LYS A 13 5.09 -2.46 -19.41
CA LYS A 13 5.68 -3.41 -18.45
C LYS A 13 7.22 -3.38 -18.46
N GLU A 14 7.83 -3.12 -19.63
CA GLU A 14 9.28 -3.07 -19.81
C GLU A 14 9.90 -1.72 -19.43
N THR A 15 9.14 -0.64 -19.61
CA THR A 15 9.60 0.73 -19.34
C THR A 15 9.27 1.21 -17.93
N ALA A 16 8.42 0.50 -17.20
CA ALA A 16 8.06 0.85 -15.83
C ALA A 16 9.20 0.53 -14.86
N HIS A 17 9.79 1.57 -14.27
CA HIS A 17 10.81 1.42 -13.24
C HIS A 17 10.16 1.17 -11.89
N LYS A 18 10.49 0.01 -11.27
CA LYS A 18 10.00 -0.35 -9.93
C LYS A 18 11.15 -0.31 -8.93
N GLU A 19 10.96 0.42 -7.86
CA GLU A 19 11.87 0.46 -6.73
C GLU A 19 11.34 -0.39 -5.57
N TRP A 20 12.24 -0.73 -4.65
CA TRP A 20 11.88 -1.37 -3.40
C TRP A 20 11.92 -0.35 -2.27
N VAL A 21 10.85 -0.30 -1.50
CA VAL A 21 10.64 0.69 -0.46
C VAL A 21 10.29 0.01 0.85
N VAL A 22 11.00 0.38 1.92
CA VAL A 22 10.67 -0.04 3.29
C VAL A 22 9.95 1.10 4.01
N VAL A 23 8.88 0.73 4.69
CA VAL A 23 8.04 1.62 5.48
C VAL A 23 7.92 1.06 6.89
N ASP A 24 8.28 1.85 7.89
CA ASP A 24 8.05 1.50 9.28
C ASP A 24 6.61 1.85 9.69
N ALA A 25 5.91 0.84 10.20
CA ALA A 25 4.53 0.98 10.67
C ALA A 25 4.41 1.31 12.16
N THR A 26 5.54 1.44 12.89
CA THR A 26 5.54 1.73 14.32
C THR A 26 4.72 2.99 14.61
N ASP A 27 3.74 2.85 15.52
CA ASP A 27 2.84 3.91 15.97
C ASP A 27 1.99 4.59 14.86
N GLN A 28 2.00 4.04 13.65
CA GLN A 28 1.25 4.59 12.52
C GLN A 28 -0.23 4.24 12.60
N VAL A 29 -1.09 5.22 12.27
CA VAL A 29 -2.52 4.98 12.13
C VAL A 29 -2.78 4.17 10.86
N VAL A 30 -3.37 2.97 10.99
CA VAL A 30 -3.60 2.00 9.90
C VAL A 30 -4.23 2.64 8.65
N GLY A 31 -5.21 3.54 8.82
CA GLY A 31 -5.87 4.20 7.68
C GLY A 31 -4.94 5.15 6.91
N ARG A 32 -4.15 5.95 7.62
CA ARG A 32 -3.18 6.89 7.02
C ARG A 32 -2.03 6.14 6.36
N LEU A 33 -1.50 5.13 7.05
CA LEU A 33 -0.49 4.22 6.50
C LEU A 33 -1.00 3.58 5.20
N GLY A 34 -2.18 2.97 5.23
CA GLY A 34 -2.76 2.30 4.07
C GLY A 34 -2.97 3.22 2.87
N SER A 35 -3.39 4.47 3.07
CA SER A 35 -3.59 5.43 1.98
C SER A 35 -2.28 5.83 1.29
N LYS A 36 -1.21 6.03 2.06
CA LYS A 36 0.12 6.36 1.52
C LYS A 36 0.74 5.16 0.81
N VAL A 37 0.66 3.96 1.41
CA VAL A 37 1.10 2.70 0.79
C VAL A 37 0.34 2.44 -0.52
N ALA A 38 -0.96 2.67 -0.57
CA ALA A 38 -1.74 2.51 -1.81
C ALA A 38 -1.29 3.47 -2.92
N LYS A 39 -0.87 4.71 -2.58
CA LYS A 39 -0.28 5.65 -3.55
C LYS A 39 1.06 5.14 -4.10
N LEU A 40 1.92 4.59 -3.24
CA LEU A 40 3.21 4.01 -3.64
C LEU A 40 3.02 2.80 -4.54
N LEU A 41 2.18 1.84 -4.14
CA LEU A 41 1.85 0.64 -4.92
C LEU A 41 1.26 0.98 -6.30
N ARG A 42 0.50 2.07 -6.41
CA ARG A 42 -0.07 2.51 -7.67
C ARG A 42 0.89 3.36 -8.52
N GLY A 43 1.92 3.93 -7.90
CA GLY A 43 2.89 4.80 -8.59
C GLY A 43 2.38 6.20 -8.90
N LYS A 44 1.34 6.69 -8.19
CA LYS A 44 0.74 8.01 -8.46
C LYS A 44 1.65 9.21 -8.21
N TYR A 45 2.79 9.01 -7.61
CA TYR A 45 3.78 10.07 -7.35
C TYR A 45 4.81 10.18 -8.49
N LYS A 46 4.84 9.21 -9.40
CA LYS A 46 5.78 9.19 -10.53
C LYS A 46 5.25 10.05 -11.69
N PRO A 47 6.12 10.78 -12.41
CA PRO A 47 5.70 11.62 -13.54
C PRO A 47 5.19 10.80 -14.73
N ASP A 48 5.67 9.58 -14.88
CA ASP A 48 5.33 8.63 -15.95
C ASP A 48 4.13 7.71 -15.60
N PHE A 49 3.37 8.09 -14.55
CA PHE A 49 2.22 7.30 -14.11
C PHE A 49 1.22 7.05 -15.25
N THR A 50 1.00 5.77 -15.55
CA THR A 50 0.04 5.32 -16.55
C THR A 50 -1.06 4.48 -15.88
N PRO A 51 -2.36 4.85 -15.99
CA PRO A 51 -3.44 4.21 -15.22
C PRO A 51 -3.65 2.72 -15.48
N HIS A 52 -3.33 2.24 -16.67
CA HIS A 52 -3.51 0.83 -17.07
C HIS A 52 -2.28 -0.04 -16.84
N ALA A 53 -1.12 0.56 -16.54
CA ALA A 53 0.13 -0.15 -16.32
C ALA A 53 0.48 -0.23 -14.82
N ASP A 54 1.26 -1.25 -14.46
CA ASP A 54 1.79 -1.41 -13.11
C ASP A 54 3.10 -0.61 -12.98
N CYS A 55 2.96 0.70 -12.71
CA CYS A 55 4.08 1.64 -12.54
C CYS A 55 4.51 1.82 -11.08
N GLY A 56 3.83 1.15 -10.14
CA GLY A 56 4.09 1.28 -8.71
C GLY A 56 5.36 0.57 -8.25
N ASP A 57 5.71 0.80 -6.99
CA ASP A 57 6.86 0.18 -6.35
C ASP A 57 6.48 -1.04 -5.55
N ASN A 58 7.50 -1.84 -5.21
CA ASN A 58 7.37 -2.91 -4.25
C ASN A 58 7.49 -2.31 -2.84
N VAL A 59 6.47 -2.50 -2.01
CA VAL A 59 6.42 -1.91 -0.67
C VAL A 59 6.55 -2.98 0.38
N ILE A 60 7.52 -2.81 1.27
CA ILE A 60 7.75 -3.64 2.45
C ILE A 60 7.29 -2.86 3.66
N ILE A 61 6.38 -3.41 4.44
CA ILE A 61 5.96 -2.85 5.74
C ILE A 61 6.60 -3.69 6.83
N ILE A 62 7.33 -3.03 7.73
CA ILE A 62 7.93 -3.64 8.93
C ILE A 62 7.19 -3.17 10.19
N ASN A 63 7.39 -3.86 11.31
CA ASN A 63 6.73 -3.58 12.60
C ASN A 63 5.19 -3.52 12.50
N ALA A 64 4.58 -4.40 11.71
CA ALA A 64 3.14 -4.41 11.49
C ALA A 64 2.32 -4.76 12.74
N ASP A 65 2.94 -5.31 13.78
CA ASP A 65 2.37 -5.57 15.10
C ASP A 65 2.08 -4.28 15.89
N LYS A 66 2.85 -3.19 15.62
CA LYS A 66 2.82 -1.93 16.38
C LYS A 66 1.91 -0.86 15.78
N VAL A 67 1.06 -1.24 14.81
CA VAL A 67 0.12 -0.29 14.19
C VAL A 67 -0.99 0.13 15.16
N LYS A 68 -1.53 1.33 14.97
CA LYS A 68 -2.57 1.92 15.82
C LYS A 68 -3.86 2.20 15.05
N PHE A 69 -4.98 2.04 15.74
CA PHE A 69 -6.26 2.62 15.33
C PHE A 69 -6.60 3.80 16.22
N THR A 70 -7.29 4.78 15.70
CA THR A 70 -7.82 5.90 16.47
C THR A 70 -9.16 5.54 17.10
N GLY A 71 -9.39 5.96 18.35
CA GLY A 71 -10.61 5.64 19.10
C GLY A 71 -10.77 4.13 19.34
N ASN A 72 -11.99 3.66 19.54
CA ASN A 72 -12.28 2.27 19.90
C ASN A 72 -12.43 1.32 18.68
N LYS A 73 -11.85 1.67 17.53
CA LYS A 73 -11.99 0.89 16.27
C LYS A 73 -11.44 -0.52 16.34
N TRP A 74 -10.59 -0.82 17.31
CA TRP A 74 -10.12 -2.19 17.52
C TRP A 74 -11.29 -3.16 17.79
N ASN A 75 -12.29 -2.72 18.54
CA ASN A 75 -13.43 -3.54 18.95
C ASN A 75 -14.70 -3.24 18.16
N ASP A 76 -14.94 -1.96 17.83
CA ASP A 76 -16.20 -1.53 17.21
C ASP A 76 -16.24 -1.72 15.69
N LYS A 77 -15.04 -1.69 15.03
CA LYS A 77 -15.01 -1.87 13.59
C LYS A 77 -15.25 -3.32 13.21
N VAL A 78 -16.26 -3.56 12.38
CA VAL A 78 -16.62 -4.89 11.92
C VAL A 78 -16.22 -5.08 10.47
N TYR A 79 -15.52 -6.16 10.17
CA TYR A 79 -15.24 -6.64 8.83
C TYR A 79 -16.22 -7.74 8.46
N LEU A 80 -17.06 -7.47 7.48
CA LEU A 80 -18.01 -8.44 6.97
C LEU A 80 -17.39 -9.34 5.89
N ARG A 81 -17.79 -10.62 5.92
CA ARG A 81 -17.53 -11.60 4.87
C ARG A 81 -18.78 -12.44 4.69
N TYR A 82 -19.15 -12.70 3.46
CA TYR A 82 -20.28 -13.53 3.12
C TYR A 82 -19.80 -14.82 2.43
N THR A 83 -20.36 -15.97 2.82
CA THR A 83 -19.97 -17.28 2.30
C THR A 83 -20.76 -17.71 1.08
N GLY A 84 -21.84 -17.01 0.71
CA GLY A 84 -22.72 -17.36 -0.41
C GLY A 84 -23.92 -18.23 -0.04
N TYR A 85 -24.03 -18.67 1.22
CA TYR A 85 -25.14 -19.49 1.71
C TYR A 85 -26.12 -18.69 2.58
N PRO A 86 -27.40 -19.09 2.70
CA PRO A 86 -28.34 -18.49 3.67
C PRO A 86 -27.73 -18.47 5.07
N GLY A 87 -27.81 -17.32 5.77
CA GLY A 87 -27.16 -17.15 7.08
C GLY A 87 -25.62 -17.12 7.06
N GLY A 88 -25.00 -17.06 5.90
CA GLY A 88 -23.55 -17.15 5.70
C GLY A 88 -22.77 -15.85 5.96
N GLN A 89 -23.38 -14.84 6.57
CA GLN A 89 -22.65 -13.63 7.00
C GLN A 89 -21.72 -13.97 8.16
N ARG A 90 -20.48 -13.56 8.02
CA ARG A 90 -19.45 -13.70 9.06
C ARG A 90 -18.90 -12.33 9.40
N GLU A 91 -18.76 -12.09 10.69
CA GLU A 91 -18.26 -10.82 11.24
C GLU A 91 -16.94 -11.05 11.97
N MET A 92 -16.07 -10.06 11.91
CA MET A 92 -14.78 -10.11 12.57
C MET A 92 -14.29 -8.71 12.89
N THR A 93 -13.85 -8.49 14.12
CA THR A 93 -13.21 -7.24 14.52
C THR A 93 -11.70 -7.25 14.22
N PRO A 94 -11.04 -6.08 14.10
CA PRO A 94 -9.59 -6.00 13.97
C PRO A 94 -8.86 -6.74 15.09
N ALA A 95 -9.32 -6.62 16.35
CA ALA A 95 -8.74 -7.32 17.50
C ALA A 95 -8.81 -8.85 17.35
N GLN A 96 -9.91 -9.38 16.85
CA GLN A 96 -10.04 -10.81 16.56
C GLN A 96 -9.18 -11.25 15.36
N LEU A 97 -8.99 -10.36 14.39
CA LEU A 97 -8.16 -10.65 13.23
C LEU A 97 -6.68 -10.75 13.61
N MET A 98 -6.19 -9.86 14.48
CA MET A 98 -4.81 -9.87 14.97
C MET A 98 -4.45 -11.14 15.76
N LYS A 99 -5.42 -11.76 16.43
CA LYS A 99 -5.21 -13.03 17.16
C LYS A 99 -5.01 -14.25 16.24
N LYS A 100 -5.27 -14.10 14.95
CA LYS A 100 -5.10 -15.20 13.98
C LYS A 100 -3.65 -15.27 13.50
N PRO A 101 -3.19 -16.44 13.03
CA PRO A 101 -1.86 -16.56 12.44
C PRO A 101 -1.75 -15.59 11.25
N ASN A 102 -0.66 -14.83 11.19
CA ASN A 102 -0.41 -13.73 10.25
C ASN A 102 -1.55 -12.68 10.25
N GLY A 103 -2.05 -12.34 11.44
CA GLY A 103 -3.18 -11.40 11.60
C GLY A 103 -2.82 -10.00 11.11
N GLU A 104 -1.61 -9.56 11.38
CA GLU A 104 -1.02 -8.26 11.01
C GLU A 104 -1.01 -8.10 9.48
N GLU A 105 -0.50 -9.11 8.79
CA GLU A 105 -0.46 -9.15 7.33
C GLU A 105 -1.87 -9.08 6.73
N LYS A 106 -2.77 -9.91 7.24
CA LYS A 106 -4.16 -9.97 6.78
C LYS A 106 -4.89 -8.66 7.01
N LEU A 107 -4.63 -7.99 8.15
CA LEU A 107 -5.23 -6.70 8.48
C LEU A 107 -4.77 -5.63 7.49
N LEU A 108 -3.47 -5.44 7.33
CA LEU A 108 -2.92 -4.41 6.47
C LEU A 108 -3.25 -4.67 4.99
N LYS A 109 -3.10 -5.90 4.50
CA LYS A 109 -3.50 -6.26 3.15
C LYS A 109 -4.98 -6.00 2.89
N ARG A 110 -5.86 -6.27 3.87
CA ARG A 110 -7.30 -5.98 3.75
C ARG A 110 -7.57 -4.50 3.61
N VAL A 111 -6.92 -3.67 4.42
CA VAL A 111 -7.07 -2.20 4.40
C VAL A 111 -6.57 -1.63 3.07
N VAL A 112 -5.36 -2.01 2.64
CA VAL A 112 -4.78 -1.55 1.38
C VAL A 112 -5.59 -2.03 0.17
N LYS A 113 -6.05 -3.29 0.17
CA LYS A 113 -6.93 -3.83 -0.88
C LYS A 113 -8.20 -2.99 -1.07
N GLY A 114 -8.78 -2.48 0.02
CA GLY A 114 -9.94 -1.60 -0.04
C GLY A 114 -9.66 -0.23 -0.66
N MET A 115 -8.39 0.20 -0.70
CA MET A 115 -7.93 1.49 -1.25
C MET A 115 -7.37 1.37 -2.67
N LEU A 116 -7.12 0.16 -3.14
CA LEU A 116 -6.70 -0.12 -4.51
C LEU A 116 -7.92 -0.28 -5.44
N PRO A 117 -7.75 -0.11 -6.76
CA PRO A 117 -8.81 -0.36 -7.73
C PRO A 117 -9.31 -1.81 -7.65
N LYS A 118 -10.63 -2.00 -7.80
CA LYS A 118 -11.27 -3.32 -7.76
C LYS A 118 -11.26 -3.99 -9.14
N ASN A 119 -10.09 -4.18 -9.72
CA ASN A 119 -9.88 -4.80 -11.03
C ASN A 119 -8.68 -5.76 -11.01
N ARG A 120 -8.38 -6.38 -12.15
CA ARG A 120 -7.24 -7.29 -12.29
C ARG A 120 -5.91 -6.61 -11.96
N LEU A 121 -5.72 -5.37 -12.41
CA LEU A 121 -4.53 -4.57 -12.09
C LEU A 121 -4.40 -4.34 -10.57
N GLY A 122 -5.48 -3.99 -9.89
CA GLY A 122 -5.46 -3.80 -8.43
C GLY A 122 -5.11 -5.07 -7.66
N ALA A 123 -5.51 -6.23 -8.15
CA ALA A 123 -5.09 -7.51 -7.57
C ALA A 123 -3.58 -7.77 -7.77
N GLN A 124 -3.04 -7.42 -8.94
CA GLN A 124 -1.62 -7.50 -9.25
C GLN A 124 -0.80 -6.53 -8.37
N LEU A 125 -1.25 -5.28 -8.24
CA LEU A 125 -0.61 -4.26 -7.38
C LEU A 125 -0.55 -4.71 -5.91
N LEU A 126 -1.58 -5.39 -5.41
CA LEU A 126 -1.58 -5.92 -4.05
C LEU A 126 -0.51 -7.01 -3.85
N GLY A 127 -0.11 -7.71 -4.90
CA GLY A 127 1.00 -8.68 -4.88
C GLY A 127 2.36 -8.05 -4.60
N ASN A 128 2.53 -6.76 -4.90
CA ASN A 128 3.77 -6.00 -4.64
C ASN A 128 3.87 -5.50 -3.17
N LEU A 129 2.91 -5.89 -2.31
CA LEU A 129 2.89 -5.53 -0.89
C LEU A 129 3.37 -6.69 -0.03
N TYR A 130 4.45 -6.48 0.68
CA TYR A 130 5.06 -7.40 1.64
C TYR A 130 4.88 -6.83 3.05
N VAL A 131 4.42 -7.65 3.99
CA VAL A 131 4.14 -7.20 5.36
C VAL A 131 4.82 -8.15 6.33
N TYR A 132 5.59 -7.59 7.25
CA TYR A 132 6.31 -8.29 8.30
C TYR A 132 5.88 -7.77 9.67
N ALA A 133 5.65 -8.67 10.61
CA ALA A 133 5.28 -8.33 11.97
C ALA A 133 6.40 -7.62 12.73
N GLY A 134 7.63 -8.14 12.60
CA GLY A 134 8.83 -7.58 13.23
C GLY A 134 9.58 -6.58 12.38
N SER A 135 10.80 -6.24 12.81
CA SER A 135 11.70 -5.30 12.13
C SER A 135 12.48 -5.94 10.97
N GLU A 136 12.59 -7.26 10.93
CA GLU A 136 13.39 -7.98 9.94
C GLU A 136 12.54 -8.32 8.70
N HIS A 137 13.16 -8.23 7.53
CA HIS A 137 12.54 -8.60 6.26
C HIS A 137 13.51 -9.46 5.40
N LYS A 138 12.95 -10.26 4.50
CA LYS A 138 13.73 -11.20 3.65
C LYS A 138 14.23 -10.57 2.33
N HIS A 139 14.16 -9.26 2.16
CA HIS A 139 14.42 -8.57 0.90
C HIS A 139 15.66 -7.67 0.94
N GLU A 140 16.69 -8.04 1.71
CA GLU A 140 17.93 -7.24 1.83
C GLU A 140 18.66 -7.16 0.48
N ALA A 141 18.70 -8.26 -0.26
CA ALA A 141 19.34 -8.32 -1.57
C ALA A 141 18.78 -7.31 -2.60
N GLN A 142 17.57 -6.79 -2.37
CA GLN A 142 16.92 -5.80 -3.23
C GLN A 142 17.29 -4.35 -2.87
N THR A 143 18.14 -4.14 -1.86
CA THR A 143 18.58 -2.82 -1.37
C THR A 143 17.42 -1.82 -1.25
N PRO A 144 16.38 -2.12 -0.44
CA PRO A 144 15.19 -1.30 -0.38
C PRO A 144 15.49 0.06 0.28
N LYS A 145 14.88 1.13 -0.25
CA LYS A 145 14.98 2.48 0.30
C LYS A 145 14.01 2.66 1.46
N SER A 146 14.46 3.15 2.61
CA SER A 146 13.56 3.51 3.70
C SER A 146 12.85 4.84 3.41
N ILE A 147 11.53 4.85 3.55
CA ILE A 147 10.70 6.06 3.41
C ILE A 147 9.95 6.30 4.71
N ASP A 148 10.14 7.50 5.27
CA ASP A 148 9.30 7.97 6.37
C ASP A 148 7.97 8.52 5.81
N ILE A 149 6.90 7.82 6.16
CA ILE A 149 5.54 8.19 5.74
C ILE A 149 5.06 9.47 6.44
N ASN A 150 5.58 9.80 7.62
CA ASN A 150 5.16 10.98 8.36
C ASN A 150 5.79 12.27 7.85
N SER A 151 6.93 12.19 7.20
CA SER A 151 7.51 13.36 6.55
C SER A 151 6.51 13.83 5.48
N VAL A 152 5.93 15.00 5.72
CA VAL A 152 5.12 15.70 4.73
C VAL A 152 6.10 16.23 3.69
N SER A 153 6.42 15.41 2.71
CA SER A 153 7.13 15.87 1.53
C SER A 153 6.17 16.76 0.76
N TYR A 154 6.15 18.05 1.12
CA TYR A 154 5.69 19.09 0.22
C TYR A 154 6.75 19.18 -0.88
N THR A 155 6.66 18.34 -1.88
CA THR A 155 7.27 18.65 -3.18
C THR A 155 6.46 19.79 -3.79
N HIS A 156 6.63 21.00 -3.25
CA HIS A 156 6.40 22.18 -4.03
C HIS A 156 7.47 22.14 -5.12
N LEU A 157 7.04 21.85 -6.33
CA LEU A 157 7.74 22.29 -7.51
C LEU A 157 7.88 23.81 -7.38
N THR A 158 8.99 24.28 -6.85
CA THR A 158 9.42 25.64 -7.04
C THR A 158 9.68 25.75 -8.53
N LEU A 159 8.75 26.38 -9.24
CA LEU A 159 8.99 26.79 -10.62
C LEU A 159 10.25 27.65 -10.61
N PRO A 160 11.27 27.35 -11.39
CA PRO A 160 12.40 28.25 -11.55
C PRO A 160 11.87 29.57 -12.12
N THR A 161 12.08 30.66 -11.37
CA THR A 161 11.88 32.03 -11.83
C THR A 161 12.85 32.36 -12.95
#